data_e6098977673deba0019ec85bb5d2207d
#
_entry.id   e6098977673deba0019ec85bb5d2207d
#
_cell.length_a   1.000
_cell.length_b   1.000
_cell.length_c   1.000
_cell.angle_alpha   90.00
_cell.angle_beta   90.00
_cell.angle_gamma   90.00
#
_symmetry.space_group_name_H-M   'P 1'
#
loop_
_entity.id
_entity.type
_entity.pdbx_description
1 polymer ?
#
loop_
_entity_poly.entity_id
_entity_poly.type
_entity_poly.pdbx_seq_one_letter_code
_entity_poly.pdbx_strand_id
1 'polypeptide(L)'
;AELRTIPVVMATAKGAEYDRIRGLDLGADYYLVKPFGVMELVSCVKAVLRRYQPEKAAHLLRSGGLVVDLNAHTVTVDGARVALTYKEFELLRLFLSHPGMAFTRDQLFQEIWGMDYCGETRTVDMHIRTLRQKLGPYGRRIETVRNVGYRMEATT
;
A
#
# COMPACT_ATOMS: atom_id res chain seq x y z
N ALA A 1 -11.21 -23.10 -13.29
CA ALA A 1 -10.05 -22.20 -13.29
C ALA A 1 -10.42 -20.72 -13.49
N GLU A 2 -11.55 -20.46 -14.16
CA GLU A 2 -11.96 -19.06 -14.49
C GLU A 2 -12.57 -18.28 -13.33
N LEU A 3 -13.10 -18.97 -12.31
CA LEU A 3 -13.75 -18.31 -11.16
C LEU A 3 -12.79 -17.62 -10.18
N ARG A 4 -11.49 -17.88 -10.27
CA ARG A 4 -10.47 -17.23 -9.42
C ARG A 4 -10.23 -15.75 -9.72
N THR A 5 -10.76 -15.28 -10.84
CA THR A 5 -10.64 -13.89 -11.29
C THR A 5 -11.85 -13.03 -10.96
N ILE A 6 -12.90 -13.64 -10.40
CA ILE A 6 -14.13 -12.92 -10.05
C ILE A 6 -14.04 -12.44 -8.58
N PRO A 7 -14.16 -11.13 -8.33
CA PRO A 7 -14.19 -10.62 -6.98
C PRO A 7 -15.46 -11.05 -6.25
N VAL A 8 -15.31 -11.40 -4.98
CA VAL A 8 -16.41 -11.90 -4.14
C VAL A 8 -16.58 -11.00 -2.91
N VAL A 9 -17.77 -10.44 -2.76
CA VAL A 9 -18.18 -9.72 -1.56
C VAL A 9 -19.25 -10.55 -0.84
N MET A 10 -19.00 -10.91 0.41
CA MET A 10 -19.98 -11.63 1.23
C MET A 10 -20.81 -10.64 2.05
N ALA A 11 -22.14 -10.70 1.93
CA ALA A 11 -23.07 -9.96 2.77
C ALA A 11 -23.85 -10.93 3.65
N THR A 12 -23.73 -10.82 4.97
CA THR A 12 -24.29 -11.78 5.92
C THR A 12 -24.72 -11.14 7.23
N ALA A 13 -25.65 -11.76 7.93
CA ALA A 13 -26.06 -11.38 9.28
C ALA A 13 -25.05 -11.84 10.37
N LYS A 14 -24.11 -12.71 10.04
CA LYS A 14 -23.10 -13.22 10.97
C LYS A 14 -21.96 -12.20 11.14
N GLY A 15 -21.98 -11.46 12.24
CA GLY A 15 -21.03 -10.40 12.53
C GLY A 15 -19.88 -10.78 13.48
N ALA A 16 -19.82 -12.03 13.94
CA ALA A 16 -18.74 -12.46 14.82
C ALA A 16 -17.38 -12.38 14.10
N GLU A 17 -16.35 -11.98 14.83
CA GLU A 17 -14.99 -11.88 14.30
C GLU A 17 -14.51 -13.17 13.64
N TYR A 18 -14.80 -14.29 14.27
CA TYR A 18 -14.47 -15.62 13.75
C TYR A 18 -15.13 -15.89 12.38
N ASP A 19 -16.41 -15.53 12.22
CA ASP A 19 -17.13 -15.73 10.96
C ASP A 19 -16.57 -14.84 9.84
N ARG A 20 -16.12 -13.62 10.17
CA ARG A 20 -15.46 -12.70 9.24
C ARG A 20 -14.13 -13.25 8.76
N ILE A 21 -13.28 -13.71 9.69
CA ILE A 21 -11.98 -14.32 9.38
C ILE A 21 -12.19 -15.54 8.48
N ARG A 22 -13.12 -16.41 8.83
CA ARG A 22 -13.44 -17.62 8.05
C ARG A 22 -13.93 -17.28 6.64
N GLY A 23 -14.77 -16.25 6.49
CA GLY A 23 -15.24 -15.81 5.17
C GLY A 23 -14.10 -15.32 4.28
N LEU A 24 -13.16 -14.56 4.83
CA LEU A 24 -11.98 -14.07 4.12
C LEU A 24 -10.99 -15.21 3.80
N ASP A 25 -10.79 -16.15 4.71
CA ASP A 25 -9.95 -17.33 4.49
C ASP A 25 -10.49 -18.24 3.38
N LEU A 26 -11.81 -18.28 3.20
CA LEU A 26 -12.46 -19.00 2.10
C LEU A 26 -12.31 -18.30 0.73
N GLY A 27 -11.70 -17.11 0.70
CA GLY A 27 -11.36 -16.40 -0.53
C GLY A 27 -12.28 -15.25 -0.88
N ALA A 28 -13.13 -14.78 0.07
CA ALA A 28 -13.89 -13.54 -0.13
C ALA A 28 -12.96 -12.32 -0.10
N ASP A 29 -13.20 -11.38 -0.98
CA ASP A 29 -12.42 -10.12 -1.06
C ASP A 29 -12.88 -9.09 -0.02
N TYR A 30 -14.12 -9.21 0.40
CA TYR A 30 -14.70 -8.36 1.44
C TYR A 30 -15.87 -9.05 2.14
N TYR A 31 -16.12 -8.64 3.38
CA TYR A 31 -17.17 -9.19 4.23
C TYR A 31 -18.04 -8.05 4.80
N LEU A 32 -19.30 -7.99 4.43
CA LEU A 32 -20.27 -7.02 4.89
C LEU A 32 -21.27 -7.65 5.86
N VAL A 33 -21.44 -7.05 7.03
CA VAL A 33 -22.39 -7.50 8.05
C VAL A 33 -23.70 -6.76 7.91
N LYS A 34 -24.82 -7.48 7.83
CA LYS A 34 -26.17 -6.91 7.83
C LYS A 34 -26.58 -6.51 9.25
N PRO A 35 -27.28 -5.37 9.46
CA PRO A 35 -27.64 -4.38 8.44
C PRO A 35 -26.46 -3.49 8.05
N PHE A 36 -26.36 -3.12 6.77
CA PHE A 36 -25.37 -2.19 6.27
C PHE A 36 -26.04 -1.07 5.46
N GLY A 37 -25.40 0.09 5.41
CA GLY A 37 -25.87 1.21 4.58
C GLY A 37 -25.58 1.00 3.10
N VAL A 38 -26.38 1.59 2.23
CA VAL A 38 -26.17 1.54 0.78
C VAL A 38 -24.82 2.13 0.41
N MET A 39 -24.41 3.23 1.06
CA MET A 39 -23.11 3.87 0.80
C MET A 39 -21.94 3.00 1.24
N GLU A 40 -22.09 2.22 2.30
CA GLU A 40 -21.10 1.23 2.74
C GLU A 40 -20.92 0.14 1.69
N LEU A 41 -22.01 -0.39 1.17
CA LEU A 41 -21.98 -1.38 0.07
C LEU A 41 -21.29 -0.80 -1.17
N VAL A 42 -21.69 0.40 -1.59
CA VAL A 42 -21.08 1.07 -2.76
C VAL A 42 -19.58 1.28 -2.59
N SER A 43 -19.17 1.75 -1.42
CA SER A 43 -17.74 1.96 -1.10
C SER A 43 -16.96 0.64 -1.11
N CYS A 44 -17.54 -0.41 -0.56
CA CYS A 44 -16.97 -1.76 -0.56
C CYS A 44 -16.79 -2.29 -1.99
N VAL A 45 -17.83 -2.23 -2.81
CA VAL A 45 -17.79 -2.68 -4.20
C VAL A 45 -16.74 -1.90 -5.00
N LYS A 46 -16.70 -0.58 -4.86
CA LYS A 46 -15.68 0.25 -5.52
C LYS A 46 -14.25 -0.13 -5.09
N ALA A 47 -14.04 -0.38 -3.80
CA ALA A 47 -12.73 -0.79 -3.29
C ALA A 47 -12.29 -2.14 -3.83
N VAL A 48 -13.20 -3.11 -3.90
CA VAL A 48 -12.93 -4.44 -4.46
C VAL A 48 -12.67 -4.35 -5.95
N LEU A 49 -13.50 -3.65 -6.70
CA LEU A 49 -13.34 -3.49 -8.15
C LEU A 49 -12.03 -2.80 -8.53
N ARG A 50 -11.53 -1.85 -7.73
CA ARG A 50 -10.22 -1.24 -7.97
C ARG A 50 -9.08 -2.25 -7.99
N ARG A 51 -9.18 -3.31 -7.21
CA ARG A 51 -8.17 -4.39 -7.17
C ARG A 51 -8.21 -5.27 -8.42
N TYR A 52 -9.39 -5.38 -9.05
CA TYR A 52 -9.63 -6.26 -10.18
C TYR A 52 -9.71 -5.54 -11.53
N GLN A 53 -9.80 -4.20 -11.53
CA GLN A 53 -9.71 -3.47 -12.78
C GLN A 53 -8.31 -3.61 -13.35
N PRO A 54 -8.16 -4.14 -14.58
CA PRO A 54 -6.92 -3.97 -15.30
C PRO A 54 -6.85 -2.50 -15.71
N GLU A 55 -6.39 -1.66 -14.82
CA GLU A 55 -6.08 -0.28 -15.19
C GLU A 55 -5.04 -0.33 -16.30
N LYS A 56 -5.48 0.02 -17.48
CA LYS A 56 -4.60 0.32 -18.58
C LYS A 56 -3.63 1.41 -18.09
N ALA A 57 -2.37 1.06 -17.97
CA ALA A 57 -1.21 1.94 -17.98
C ALA A 57 -0.70 2.57 -16.68
N ALA A 58 -1.11 2.24 -15.46
CA ALA A 58 -0.54 2.86 -14.25
C ALA A 58 -0.13 1.89 -13.12
N HIS A 59 0.30 0.69 -13.47
CA HIS A 59 0.79 -0.26 -12.46
C HIS A 59 2.28 -0.15 -12.18
N LEU A 60 2.98 0.66 -12.99
CA LEU A 60 4.41 0.89 -12.83
C LEU A 60 4.65 2.33 -12.36
N LEU A 61 5.23 2.46 -11.17
CA LEU A 61 5.78 3.72 -10.69
C LEU A 61 7.26 3.75 -11.02
N ARG A 62 7.73 4.85 -11.59
CA ARG A 62 9.11 4.99 -12.03
C ARG A 62 9.75 6.27 -11.50
N SER A 63 11.04 6.17 -11.18
CA SER A 63 11.89 7.31 -10.86
C SER A 63 13.31 6.98 -11.33
N GLY A 64 13.63 7.38 -12.57
CA GLY A 64 14.86 6.94 -13.23
C GLY A 64 14.86 5.43 -13.47
N GLY A 65 15.91 4.75 -13.03
CA GLY A 65 16.01 3.28 -13.08
C GLY A 65 15.30 2.53 -11.94
N LEU A 66 14.67 3.26 -11.01
CA LEU A 66 13.84 2.67 -9.97
C LEU A 66 12.44 2.42 -10.53
N VAL A 67 11.99 1.17 -10.51
CA VAL A 67 10.69 0.73 -11.01
C VAL A 67 9.97 -0.09 -9.94
N VAL A 68 8.76 0.32 -9.63
CA VAL A 68 7.86 -0.41 -8.73
C VAL A 68 6.67 -0.92 -9.53
N ASP A 69 6.49 -2.22 -9.57
CA ASP A 69 5.32 -2.86 -10.15
C ASP A 69 4.30 -3.15 -9.05
N LEU A 70 3.20 -2.42 -9.07
CA LEU A 70 2.15 -2.51 -8.05
C LEU A 70 1.36 -3.82 -8.16
N ASN A 71 1.25 -4.39 -9.35
CA ASN A 71 0.53 -5.65 -9.56
C ASN A 71 1.37 -6.86 -9.15
N ALA A 72 2.61 -6.89 -9.59
CA ALA A 72 3.54 -7.95 -9.24
C ALA A 72 4.10 -7.80 -7.82
N HIS A 73 3.90 -6.64 -7.18
CA HIS A 73 4.45 -6.29 -5.87
C HIS A 73 5.98 -6.43 -5.84
N THR A 74 6.63 -5.93 -6.88
CA THR A 74 8.08 -6.04 -7.07
C THR A 74 8.74 -4.68 -7.26
N VAL A 75 10.01 -4.62 -6.90
CA VAL A 75 10.85 -3.44 -7.06
C VAL A 75 12.12 -3.83 -7.78
N THR A 76 12.51 -3.04 -8.77
CA THR A 76 13.78 -3.16 -9.46
C THR A 76 14.55 -1.84 -9.45
N VAL A 77 15.84 -1.93 -9.33
CA VAL A 77 16.79 -0.82 -9.42
C VAL A 77 17.75 -1.12 -10.55
N ASP A 78 17.72 -0.31 -11.61
CA ASP A 78 18.52 -0.51 -12.82
C ASP A 78 18.41 -1.94 -13.40
N GLY A 79 17.20 -2.51 -13.35
CA GLY A 79 16.88 -3.85 -13.81
C GLY A 79 17.15 -4.98 -12.81
N ALA A 80 17.84 -4.70 -11.72
CA ALA A 80 18.11 -5.69 -10.66
C ALA A 80 16.97 -5.69 -9.60
N ARG A 81 16.48 -6.87 -9.28
CA ARG A 81 15.40 -7.02 -8.29
C ARG A 81 15.89 -6.69 -6.88
N VAL A 82 15.11 -5.92 -6.15
CA VAL A 82 15.35 -5.56 -4.76
C VAL A 82 14.26 -6.15 -3.88
N ALA A 83 14.67 -6.87 -2.83
CA ALA A 83 13.74 -7.43 -1.85
C ALA A 83 13.44 -6.38 -0.77
N LEU A 84 12.19 -5.95 -0.70
CA LEU A 84 11.68 -5.05 0.34
C LEU A 84 10.70 -5.80 1.25
N THR A 85 10.65 -5.38 2.52
CA THR A 85 9.55 -5.77 3.40
C THR A 85 8.25 -5.11 2.94
N TYR A 86 7.12 -5.62 3.41
CA TYR A 86 5.82 -5.02 3.08
C TYR A 86 5.75 -3.52 3.43
N LYS A 87 6.24 -3.14 4.61
CA LYS A 87 6.23 -1.74 5.06
C LYS A 87 7.16 -0.85 4.23
N GLU A 88 8.33 -1.34 3.88
CA GLU A 88 9.25 -0.63 2.99
C GLU A 88 8.66 -0.44 1.59
N PHE A 89 8.00 -1.46 1.06
CA PHE A 89 7.30 -1.37 -0.22
C PHE A 89 6.17 -0.33 -0.19
N GLU A 90 5.35 -0.33 0.86
CA GLU A 90 4.26 0.63 1.01
C GLU A 90 4.76 2.07 1.17
N LEU A 91 5.85 2.29 1.90
CA LEU A 91 6.50 3.59 1.99
C LEU A 91 6.98 4.08 0.62
N LEU A 92 7.66 3.22 -0.12
CA LEU A 92 8.15 3.55 -1.47
C LEU A 92 7.02 3.84 -2.43
N ARG A 93 5.95 3.04 -2.41
CA ARG A 93 4.74 3.26 -3.20
C ARG A 93 4.13 4.63 -2.91
N LEU A 94 3.98 4.98 -1.64
CA LEU A 94 3.41 6.27 -1.23
C LEU A 94 4.26 7.43 -1.73
N PHE A 95 5.56 7.36 -1.58
CA PHE A 95 6.49 8.39 -2.05
C PHE A 95 6.47 8.57 -3.56
N LEU A 96 6.51 7.48 -4.32
CA LEU A 96 6.50 7.52 -5.78
C LEU A 96 5.16 7.97 -6.36
N SER A 97 4.07 7.73 -5.62
CA SER A 97 2.73 8.21 -6.00
C SER A 97 2.56 9.72 -5.78
N HIS A 98 3.38 10.33 -4.94
CA HIS A 98 3.32 11.74 -4.57
C HIS A 98 4.73 12.37 -4.61
N PRO A 99 5.38 12.43 -5.79
CA PRO A 99 6.73 13.00 -5.89
C PRO A 99 6.74 14.47 -5.49
N GLY A 100 7.74 14.86 -4.71
CA GLY A 100 7.88 16.22 -4.20
C GLY A 100 7.04 16.55 -2.97
N MET A 101 6.09 15.71 -2.61
CA MET A 101 5.27 15.93 -1.42
C MET A 101 6.00 15.50 -0.15
N ALA A 102 6.07 16.40 0.83
CA ALA A 102 6.62 16.12 2.15
C ALA A 102 5.54 15.50 3.05
N PHE A 103 5.85 14.37 3.64
CA PHE A 103 5.01 13.70 4.63
C PHE A 103 5.62 13.84 6.01
N THR A 104 4.80 14.16 7.00
CA THR A 104 5.22 14.09 8.40
C THR A 104 5.40 12.63 8.84
N ARG A 105 6.16 12.40 9.89
CA ARG A 105 6.30 11.06 10.48
C ARG A 105 4.96 10.48 10.91
N ASP A 106 4.10 11.32 11.49
CA ASP A 106 2.75 10.90 11.89
C ASP A 106 1.89 10.50 10.69
N GLN A 107 1.92 11.26 9.61
CA GLN A 107 1.22 10.92 8.37
C GLN A 107 1.71 9.59 7.80
N LEU A 108 3.02 9.37 7.70
CA LEU A 108 3.60 8.12 7.23
C LEU A 108 3.21 6.95 8.14
N PHE A 109 3.26 7.16 9.43
CA PHE A 109 2.88 6.15 10.40
C PHE A 109 1.41 5.73 10.26
N GLN A 110 0.50 6.70 10.18
CA GLN A 110 -0.93 6.44 10.01
C GLN A 110 -1.26 5.76 8.67
N GLU A 111 -0.63 6.20 7.59
CA GLU A 111 -0.87 5.63 6.25
C GLU A 111 -0.38 4.17 6.12
N ILE A 112 0.75 3.85 6.74
CA ILE A 112 1.42 2.55 6.56
C ILE A 112 1.09 1.56 7.68
N TRP A 113 0.99 2.03 8.94
CA TRP A 113 0.68 1.17 10.09
C TRP A 113 -0.77 1.23 10.53
N GLY A 114 -1.49 2.30 10.19
CA GLY A 114 -2.89 2.50 10.56
C GLY A 114 -3.06 3.21 11.91
N MET A 115 -4.27 3.75 12.13
CA MET A 115 -4.58 4.55 13.32
C MET A 115 -4.66 3.74 14.61
N ASP A 116 -4.90 2.44 14.51
CA ASP A 116 -5.08 1.54 15.68
C ASP A 116 -3.76 0.93 16.18
N TYR A 117 -2.65 1.24 15.54
CA TYR A 117 -1.35 0.71 15.95
C TYR A 117 -0.73 1.59 17.05
N CYS A 118 -0.45 0.98 18.20
CA CYS A 118 0.12 1.64 19.39
C CYS A 118 1.66 1.69 19.38
N GLY A 119 2.28 1.94 18.23
CA GLY A 119 3.73 2.05 18.09
C GLY A 119 4.21 3.51 18.13
N GLU A 120 5.52 3.68 18.24
CA GLU A 120 6.17 4.99 18.18
C GLU A 120 6.48 5.37 16.71
N THR A 121 6.37 6.65 16.38
CA THR A 121 6.72 7.21 15.06
C THR A 121 8.19 7.03 14.69
N ARG A 122 9.07 6.76 15.65
CA ARG A 122 10.47 6.37 15.44
C ARG A 122 10.63 5.11 14.56
N THR A 123 9.62 4.25 14.55
CA THR A 123 9.57 3.08 13.65
C THR A 123 9.67 3.50 12.20
N VAL A 124 9.10 4.65 11.83
CA VAL A 124 9.22 5.22 10.47
C VAL A 124 10.68 5.48 10.10
N ASP A 125 11.44 6.13 10.98
CA ASP A 125 12.84 6.49 10.71
C ASP A 125 13.70 5.24 10.43
N MET A 126 13.47 4.16 11.17
CA MET A 126 14.19 2.89 10.97
C MET A 126 13.85 2.27 9.61
N HIS A 127 12.58 2.26 9.22
CA HIS A 127 12.16 1.74 7.92
C HIS A 127 12.66 2.60 6.75
N ILE A 128 12.71 3.91 6.91
CA ILE A 128 13.31 4.81 5.92
C ILE A 128 14.79 4.52 5.76
N ARG A 129 15.52 4.31 6.85
CA ARG A 129 16.94 3.98 6.82
C ARG A 129 17.21 2.69 6.05
N THR A 130 16.49 1.62 6.37
CA THR A 130 16.65 0.33 5.70
C THR A 130 16.21 0.40 4.23
N LEU A 131 15.13 1.09 3.94
CA LEU A 131 14.67 1.33 2.57
C LEU A 131 15.74 2.05 1.74
N ARG A 132 16.32 3.14 2.26
CA ARG A 132 17.41 3.85 1.59
C ARG A 132 18.61 2.96 1.27
N GLN A 133 19.00 2.10 2.23
CA GLN A 133 20.10 1.16 2.03
C GLN A 133 19.81 0.17 0.91
N LYS A 134 18.61 -0.40 0.89
CA LYS A 134 18.20 -1.38 -0.12
C LYS A 134 18.07 -0.79 -1.52
N LEU A 135 17.68 0.47 -1.64
CA LEU A 135 17.57 1.18 -2.92
C LEU A 135 18.92 1.64 -3.49
N GLY A 136 20.00 1.53 -2.72
CA GLY A 136 21.33 1.95 -3.13
C GLY A 136 21.40 3.42 -3.56
N PRO A 137 21.86 3.72 -4.80
CA PRO A 137 21.98 5.12 -5.29
C PRO A 137 20.64 5.88 -5.26
N TYR A 138 19.53 5.19 -5.47
CA TYR A 138 18.19 5.81 -5.47
C TYR A 138 17.65 6.12 -4.07
N GLY A 139 18.23 5.56 -3.04
CA GLY A 139 17.90 5.87 -1.66
C GLY A 139 18.07 7.34 -1.30
N ARG A 140 19.00 8.04 -1.97
CA ARG A 140 19.23 9.48 -1.80
C ARG A 140 18.05 10.34 -2.25
N ARG A 141 17.19 9.82 -3.12
CA ARG A 141 15.99 10.53 -3.58
C ARG A 141 14.91 10.62 -2.51
N ILE A 142 14.98 9.79 -1.49
CA ILE A 142 14.16 9.95 -0.29
C ILE A 142 14.88 10.95 0.62
N GLU A 143 14.46 12.20 0.56
CA GLU A 143 15.07 13.30 1.30
C GLU A 143 14.46 13.42 2.70
N THR A 144 15.30 13.79 3.66
CA THR A 144 14.84 14.24 4.98
C THR A 144 14.47 15.71 4.91
N VAL A 145 13.23 16.03 5.18
CA VAL A 145 12.76 17.40 5.33
C VAL A 145 12.85 17.78 6.80
N ARG A 146 13.84 18.59 7.15
CA ARG A 146 14.15 18.93 8.54
C ARG A 146 12.93 19.49 9.27
N ASN A 147 12.66 18.99 10.46
CA ASN A 147 11.51 19.33 11.31
C ASN A 147 10.13 18.99 10.73
N VAL A 148 10.06 18.25 9.62
CA VAL A 148 8.82 17.80 8.99
C VAL A 148 8.77 16.28 8.91
N GLY A 149 9.62 15.68 8.09
CA GLY A 149 9.62 14.25 7.83
C GLY A 149 10.41 13.88 6.58
N TYR A 150 9.76 13.30 5.60
CA TYR A 150 10.42 12.77 4.41
C TYR A 150 9.64 13.08 3.13
N ARG A 151 10.33 13.16 2.01
CA ARG A 151 9.74 13.27 0.68
C ARG A 151 10.58 12.54 -0.37
N MET A 152 9.96 12.13 -1.44
CA MET A 152 10.66 11.70 -2.64
C MET A 152 10.95 12.91 -3.52
N GLU A 153 12.19 13.06 -3.97
CA GLU A 153 12.56 14.08 -4.94
C GLU A 153 11.68 13.97 -6.19
N ALA A 154 11.13 15.09 -6.62
CA ALA A 154 10.40 15.14 -7.88
C ALA A 154 11.37 14.96 -9.05
N THR A 155 11.11 13.99 -9.89
CA THR A 155 11.89 13.78 -11.11
C THR A 155 11.50 14.88 -12.11
N THR A 156 12.45 15.70 -12.47
CA THR A 156 12.32 16.66 -13.58
C THR A 156 12.32 15.94 -14.91
#